data_5f0f2775f088a9e165b7d659969c9bcd
#
_entry.id   5f0f2775f088a9e165b7d659969c9bcd
#
_cell.length_a   1.000
_cell.length_b   1.000
_cell.length_c   1.000
_cell.angle_alpha   90.00
_cell.angle_beta   90.00
_cell.angle_gamma   90.00
#
_symmetry.space_group_name_H-M   'P 1'
#
loop_
_entity.id
_entity.type
_entity.pdbx_description
1 polymer ?
#
loop_
_entity_poly.entity_id
_entity_poly.type
_entity_poly.pdbx_seq_one_letter_code
_entity_poly.pdbx_strand_id
1 'polypeptide(L)'
;MEGWPLVFTVVTTLAILVGGTVEFLPLVLVDEHAPTIETVTPYTPLEVAGRDIYISQGCVSCHSQQVRPFRDEIERYGEYSKPGEAIYDRPFLWGSKRTGPDLARVGGKYPDLWHVRHMENPRSTTPNSIMPPYPWLLRKSMDFDGIPGKLNALKKLGTPYSDVEVENGAAAARAQAIQIARNVSANGGPSGLEDKEITALVAYLQRLGADLKKAGG
;
A
#
# COMPACT_ATOMS: atom_id res chain seq x y z
N MET A 1 -22.77 -5.37 39.69
CA MET A 1 -21.33 -5.04 39.50
C MET A 1 -21.04 -3.55 39.34
N GLU A 2 -22.04 -2.73 39.12
CA GLU A 2 -21.90 -1.26 38.97
C GLU A 2 -21.30 -0.55 40.19
N GLY A 3 -21.49 -1.07 41.40
CA GLY A 3 -20.88 -0.52 42.63
C GLY A 3 -19.44 -0.96 42.90
N TRP A 4 -18.84 -1.78 42.03
CA TRP A 4 -17.49 -2.36 42.25
C TRP A 4 -16.60 -2.13 41.02
N PRO A 5 -16.19 -0.89 40.79
CA PRO A 5 -15.46 -0.52 39.59
C PRO A 5 -14.14 -1.30 39.40
N LEU A 6 -13.42 -1.59 40.49
CA LEU A 6 -12.20 -2.39 40.43
C LEU A 6 -12.46 -3.83 39.96
N VAL A 7 -13.46 -4.49 40.53
CA VAL A 7 -13.83 -5.87 40.15
C VAL A 7 -14.32 -5.91 38.72
N PHE A 8 -15.14 -4.93 38.31
CA PHE A 8 -15.59 -4.80 36.91
C PHE A 8 -14.39 -4.66 35.97
N THR A 9 -13.47 -3.75 36.25
CA THR A 9 -12.28 -3.52 35.41
C THR A 9 -11.43 -4.77 35.29
N VAL A 10 -11.13 -5.44 36.42
CA VAL A 10 -10.29 -6.65 36.42
C VAL A 10 -10.96 -7.77 35.63
N VAL A 11 -12.24 -8.06 35.88
CA VAL A 11 -12.97 -9.13 35.18
C VAL A 11 -13.09 -8.84 33.68
N THR A 12 -13.39 -7.60 33.30
CA THR A 12 -13.46 -7.19 31.88
C THR A 12 -12.09 -7.34 31.21
N THR A 13 -11.01 -6.88 31.86
CA THR A 13 -9.66 -7.02 31.31
C THR A 13 -9.28 -8.47 31.11
N LEU A 14 -9.56 -9.33 32.10
CA LEU A 14 -9.29 -10.77 31.97
C LEU A 14 -10.10 -11.42 30.85
N ALA A 15 -11.39 -11.06 30.71
CA ALA A 15 -12.23 -11.60 29.64
C ALA A 15 -11.72 -11.18 28.25
N ILE A 16 -11.29 -9.91 28.08
CA ILE A 16 -10.69 -9.41 26.84
C ILE A 16 -9.37 -10.12 26.55
N LEU A 17 -8.50 -10.31 27.55
CA LEU A 17 -7.23 -11.00 27.38
C LEU A 17 -7.43 -12.47 26.99
N VAL A 18 -8.36 -13.17 27.63
CA VAL A 18 -8.66 -14.57 27.28
C VAL A 18 -9.22 -14.66 25.87
N GLY A 19 -10.24 -13.85 25.54
CA GLY A 19 -10.86 -13.87 24.21
C GLY A 19 -9.86 -13.49 23.11
N GLY A 20 -9.07 -12.42 23.32
CA GLY A 20 -8.03 -12.01 22.40
C GLY A 20 -6.93 -13.06 22.21
N THR A 21 -6.53 -13.75 23.28
CA THR A 21 -5.53 -14.82 23.18
C THR A 21 -6.05 -16.01 22.36
N VAL A 22 -7.29 -16.44 22.57
CA VAL A 22 -7.92 -17.55 21.83
C VAL A 22 -7.99 -17.21 20.32
N GLU A 23 -8.24 -15.97 19.97
CA GLU A 23 -8.30 -15.54 18.57
C GLU A 23 -6.90 -15.33 17.96
N PHE A 24 -6.00 -14.70 18.71
CA PHE A 24 -4.69 -14.28 18.20
C PHE A 24 -3.66 -15.42 18.17
N LEU A 25 -3.70 -16.30 19.17
CA LEU A 25 -2.70 -17.37 19.31
C LEU A 25 -2.63 -18.31 18.10
N PRO A 26 -3.75 -18.78 17.53
CA PRO A 26 -3.72 -19.59 16.31
C PRO A 26 -3.10 -18.88 15.10
N LEU A 27 -3.31 -17.56 14.95
CA LEU A 27 -2.73 -16.77 13.85
C LEU A 27 -1.20 -16.73 13.91
N VAL A 28 -0.64 -16.83 15.12
CA VAL A 28 0.82 -16.81 15.32
C VAL A 28 1.43 -18.21 15.24
N LEU A 29 0.68 -19.26 15.65
CA LEU A 29 1.22 -20.62 15.76
C LEU A 29 0.97 -21.48 14.52
N VAL A 30 0.05 -21.09 13.63
CA VAL A 30 -0.32 -21.91 12.46
C VAL A 30 0.12 -21.18 11.19
N ASP A 31 1.20 -21.66 10.59
CA ASP A 31 1.81 -21.08 9.37
C ASP A 31 0.86 -21.11 8.14
N GLU A 32 -0.14 -22.00 8.15
CA GLU A 32 -1.09 -22.17 7.04
C GLU A 32 -2.12 -21.03 6.91
N HIS A 33 -2.27 -20.17 7.93
CA HIS A 33 -3.26 -19.08 7.90
C HIS A 33 -2.94 -17.96 6.90
N ALA A 34 -1.67 -17.80 6.55
CA ALA A 34 -1.24 -16.88 5.51
C ALA A 34 -0.19 -17.57 4.62
N PRO A 35 -0.61 -18.45 3.69
CA PRO A 35 0.32 -19.15 2.81
C PRO A 35 1.15 -18.14 2.03
N THR A 36 2.47 -18.31 2.07
CA THR A 36 3.41 -17.47 1.35
C THR A 36 3.26 -17.69 -0.15
N ILE A 37 3.31 -16.61 -0.92
CA ILE A 37 3.36 -16.63 -2.37
C ILE A 37 4.80 -16.29 -2.75
N GLU A 38 5.52 -17.21 -3.41
CA GLU A 38 6.96 -17.08 -3.69
C GLU A 38 7.32 -15.82 -4.49
N THR A 39 6.40 -15.34 -5.32
CA THR A 39 6.62 -14.14 -6.15
C THR A 39 6.40 -12.83 -5.39
N VAL A 40 5.81 -12.88 -4.19
CA VAL A 40 5.58 -11.68 -3.38
C VAL A 40 6.88 -11.28 -2.67
N THR A 41 7.35 -10.09 -2.99
CA THR A 41 8.56 -9.51 -2.43
C THR A 41 8.25 -8.28 -1.58
N PRO A 42 9.12 -7.91 -0.62
CA PRO A 42 8.98 -6.66 0.12
C PRO A 42 8.89 -5.45 -0.81
N TYR A 43 8.22 -4.41 -0.36
CA TYR A 43 8.17 -3.14 -1.08
C TYR A 43 9.57 -2.53 -1.22
N THR A 44 9.83 -1.93 -2.39
CA THR A 44 11.04 -1.11 -2.54
C THR A 44 10.98 0.12 -1.63
N PRO A 45 12.12 0.77 -1.31
CA PRO A 45 12.13 1.96 -0.46
C PRO A 45 11.19 3.08 -0.93
N LEU A 46 11.05 3.31 -2.23
CA LEU A 46 10.15 4.30 -2.77
C LEU A 46 8.67 3.86 -2.67
N GLU A 47 8.39 2.58 -2.87
CA GLU A 47 7.05 2.02 -2.71
C GLU A 47 6.55 2.11 -1.26
N VAL A 48 7.44 1.89 -0.27
CA VAL A 48 7.13 2.11 1.16
C VAL A 48 6.72 3.56 1.40
N ALA A 49 7.48 4.51 0.88
CA ALA A 49 7.15 5.93 0.99
C ALA A 49 5.83 6.28 0.27
N GLY A 50 5.59 5.69 -0.90
CA GLY A 50 4.35 5.86 -1.65
C GLY A 50 3.14 5.30 -0.90
N ARG A 51 3.31 4.17 -0.22
CA ARG A 51 2.28 3.60 0.65
C ARG A 51 1.91 4.53 1.81
N ASP A 52 2.90 5.15 2.44
CA ASP A 52 2.65 6.12 3.51
C ASP A 52 1.89 7.35 2.99
N ILE A 53 2.24 7.83 1.78
CA ILE A 53 1.51 8.91 1.11
C ILE A 53 0.06 8.49 0.82
N TYR A 54 -0.17 7.29 0.29
CA TYR A 54 -1.49 6.74 0.05
C TYR A 54 -2.37 6.75 1.30
N ILE A 55 -1.81 6.34 2.44
CA ILE A 55 -2.50 6.35 3.74
C ILE A 55 -2.75 7.78 4.21
N SER A 56 -1.72 8.63 4.20
CA SER A 56 -1.82 10.01 4.72
C SER A 56 -2.74 10.90 3.90
N GLN A 57 -2.88 10.64 2.60
CA GLN A 57 -3.82 11.35 1.73
C GLN A 57 -5.27 10.79 1.83
N GLY A 58 -5.49 9.74 2.63
CA GLY A 58 -6.82 9.19 2.86
C GLY A 58 -7.38 8.38 1.69
N CYS A 59 -6.54 7.93 0.75
CA CYS A 59 -6.98 7.18 -0.44
C CYS A 59 -7.74 5.90 -0.06
N VAL A 60 -7.33 5.25 1.04
CA VAL A 60 -7.95 4.04 1.61
C VAL A 60 -9.41 4.26 2.03
N SER A 61 -9.82 5.50 2.28
CA SER A 61 -11.20 5.82 2.66
C SER A 61 -12.20 5.70 1.49
N CYS A 62 -11.72 5.81 0.25
CA CYS A 62 -12.52 5.76 -0.96
C CYS A 62 -12.22 4.54 -1.84
N HIS A 63 -11.02 3.98 -1.76
CA HIS A 63 -10.55 2.84 -2.53
C HIS A 63 -10.25 1.65 -1.64
N SER A 64 -10.75 0.47 -2.01
CA SER A 64 -10.31 -0.80 -1.43
C SER A 64 -9.08 -1.33 -2.17
N GLN A 65 -8.37 -2.25 -1.53
CA GLN A 65 -7.27 -3.03 -2.12
C GLN A 65 -7.50 -4.52 -1.88
N GLN A 66 -8.72 -4.98 -2.15
CA GLN A 66 -9.10 -6.38 -2.01
C GLN A 66 -10.17 -6.72 -3.04
N VAL A 67 -9.82 -7.51 -4.02
CA VAL A 67 -10.79 -8.14 -4.92
C VAL A 67 -11.46 -9.29 -4.16
N ARG A 68 -12.77 -9.20 -3.97
CA ARG A 68 -13.54 -10.23 -3.27
C ARG A 68 -13.80 -11.44 -4.17
N PRO A 69 -14.02 -12.66 -3.62
CA PRO A 69 -14.23 -13.87 -4.41
C PRO A 69 -15.66 -13.96 -5.00
N PHE A 70 -16.15 -12.85 -5.57
CA PHE A 70 -17.40 -12.77 -6.27
C PHE A 70 -17.18 -12.71 -7.78
N ARG A 71 -18.04 -13.35 -8.56
CA ARG A 71 -17.90 -13.44 -10.00
C ARG A 71 -17.80 -12.08 -10.70
N ASP A 72 -18.66 -11.14 -10.34
CA ASP A 72 -18.69 -9.77 -10.87
C ASP A 72 -17.39 -8.99 -10.55
N GLU A 73 -16.80 -9.23 -9.39
CA GLU A 73 -15.53 -8.60 -9.03
C GLU A 73 -14.34 -9.20 -9.76
N ILE A 74 -14.31 -10.52 -9.89
CA ILE A 74 -13.26 -11.22 -10.63
C ILE A 74 -13.31 -10.81 -12.13
N GLU A 75 -14.48 -10.74 -12.71
CA GLU A 75 -14.66 -10.26 -14.10
C GLU A 75 -14.22 -8.80 -14.29
N ARG A 76 -14.43 -7.95 -13.26
CA ARG A 76 -14.10 -6.52 -13.33
C ARG A 76 -12.65 -6.20 -13.01
N TYR A 77 -12.06 -6.84 -12.01
CA TYR A 77 -10.76 -6.46 -11.45
C TYR A 77 -9.68 -7.52 -11.67
N GLY A 78 -10.03 -8.75 -11.96
CA GLY A 78 -9.14 -9.90 -12.06
C GLY A 78 -9.25 -10.83 -10.86
N GLU A 79 -8.28 -11.74 -10.70
CA GLU A 79 -8.29 -12.76 -9.65
C GLU A 79 -8.51 -12.17 -8.25
N TYR A 80 -9.30 -12.87 -7.41
CA TYR A 80 -9.57 -12.42 -6.03
C TYR A 80 -8.29 -12.40 -5.18
N SER A 81 -8.28 -11.49 -4.21
CA SER A 81 -7.12 -11.28 -3.34
C SER A 81 -6.91 -12.42 -2.37
N LYS A 82 -5.66 -12.88 -2.26
CA LYS A 82 -5.22 -13.94 -1.33
C LYS A 82 -4.45 -13.32 -0.16
N PRO A 83 -4.56 -13.87 1.06
CA PRO A 83 -3.85 -13.33 2.23
C PRO A 83 -2.34 -13.19 2.02
N GLY A 84 -1.71 -14.13 1.32
CA GLY A 84 -0.28 -14.11 1.03
C GLY A 84 0.20 -12.91 0.19
N GLU A 85 -0.70 -12.22 -0.52
CA GLU A 85 -0.33 -11.02 -1.28
C GLU A 85 0.06 -9.85 -0.39
N ALA A 86 -0.53 -9.77 0.81
CA ALA A 86 -0.36 -8.68 1.76
C ALA A 86 0.59 -9.02 2.92
N ILE A 87 1.38 -10.09 2.80
CA ILE A 87 2.22 -10.61 3.89
C ILE A 87 3.19 -9.55 4.47
N TYR A 88 3.59 -8.56 3.67
CA TYR A 88 4.45 -7.45 4.08
C TYR A 88 3.69 -6.16 4.39
N ASP A 89 2.36 -6.16 4.30
CA ASP A 89 1.54 -4.99 4.64
C ASP A 89 1.38 -4.84 6.15
N ARG A 90 1.66 -3.65 6.64
CA ARG A 90 1.51 -3.29 8.05
C ARG A 90 0.92 -1.86 8.14
N PRO A 91 -0.39 -1.72 8.43
CA PRO A 91 -1.50 -2.69 8.42
C PRO A 91 -1.96 -3.06 7.00
N PHE A 92 -2.85 -4.06 6.88
CA PHE A 92 -3.57 -4.34 5.64
C PHE A 92 -4.45 -3.15 5.24
N LEU A 93 -4.44 -2.81 3.94
CA LEU A 93 -5.23 -1.71 3.39
C LEU A 93 -6.43 -2.22 2.57
N TRP A 94 -6.95 -3.37 2.93
CA TRP A 94 -8.02 -4.03 2.17
C TRP A 94 -9.24 -3.13 2.01
N GLY A 95 -9.75 -2.54 3.09
CA GLY A 95 -10.90 -1.66 3.06
C GLY A 95 -12.18 -2.34 2.55
N SER A 96 -13.33 -1.84 2.96
CA SER A 96 -14.63 -2.34 2.51
C SER A 96 -15.40 -1.31 1.69
N LYS A 97 -15.05 -0.03 1.81
CA LYS A 97 -15.72 1.07 1.12
C LYS A 97 -15.11 1.31 -0.25
N ARG A 98 -15.97 1.48 -1.25
CA ARG A 98 -15.62 1.70 -2.66
C ARG A 98 -16.38 2.88 -3.23
N THR A 99 -16.03 4.10 -2.81
CA THR A 99 -16.48 5.31 -3.50
C THR A 99 -15.80 5.38 -4.87
N GLY A 100 -14.54 4.95 -4.96
CA GLY A 100 -13.80 4.66 -6.19
C GLY A 100 -13.62 3.15 -6.43
N PRO A 101 -12.99 2.75 -7.54
CA PRO A 101 -12.72 1.35 -7.86
C PRO A 101 -11.71 0.72 -6.90
N ASP A 102 -11.71 -0.63 -6.83
CA ASP A 102 -10.66 -1.38 -6.16
C ASP A 102 -9.31 -1.21 -6.87
N LEU A 103 -8.23 -1.08 -6.10
CA LEU A 103 -6.89 -0.82 -6.61
C LEU A 103 -5.92 -2.01 -6.49
N ALA A 104 -6.36 -3.17 -5.95
CA ALA A 104 -5.49 -4.32 -5.74
C ALA A 104 -4.82 -4.84 -7.03
N ARG A 105 -5.36 -4.51 -8.20
CA ARG A 105 -4.86 -4.94 -9.52
C ARG A 105 -4.54 -3.78 -10.45
N VAL A 106 -4.27 -2.59 -9.89
CA VAL A 106 -4.05 -1.39 -10.71
C VAL A 106 -2.64 -1.33 -11.32
N GLY A 107 -1.66 -1.98 -10.72
CA GLY A 107 -0.28 -1.97 -11.19
C GLY A 107 -0.13 -2.48 -12.62
N GLY A 108 0.54 -1.69 -13.46
CA GLY A 108 0.72 -1.97 -14.89
C GLY A 108 -0.55 -1.88 -15.74
N LYS A 109 -1.68 -1.43 -15.18
CA LYS A 109 -2.92 -1.21 -15.94
C LYS A 109 -2.89 0.12 -16.70
N TYR A 110 -2.27 1.12 -16.11
CA TYR A 110 -2.12 2.45 -16.69
C TYR A 110 -0.65 2.87 -16.64
N PRO A 111 -0.15 3.67 -17.61
CA PRO A 111 1.22 4.20 -17.58
C PRO A 111 1.40 5.23 -16.46
N ASP A 112 2.65 5.48 -16.05
CA ASP A 112 2.99 6.43 -14.98
C ASP A 112 2.41 7.83 -15.22
N LEU A 113 2.47 8.31 -16.45
CA LEU A 113 1.89 9.60 -16.83
C LEU A 113 0.38 9.67 -16.60
N TRP A 114 -0.35 8.56 -16.81
CA TRP A 114 -1.78 8.51 -16.53
C TRP A 114 -2.05 8.74 -15.04
N HIS A 115 -1.28 8.08 -14.18
CA HIS A 115 -1.40 8.26 -12.72
C HIS A 115 -1.10 9.70 -12.31
N VAL A 116 -0.04 10.31 -12.84
CA VAL A 116 0.29 11.73 -12.57
C VAL A 116 -0.87 12.64 -12.95
N ARG A 117 -1.39 12.53 -14.18
CA ARG A 117 -2.53 13.34 -14.66
C ARG A 117 -3.81 13.08 -13.86
N HIS A 118 -4.04 11.83 -13.47
CA HIS A 118 -5.19 11.47 -12.67
C HIS A 118 -5.13 12.07 -11.25
N MET A 119 -3.95 12.10 -10.62
CA MET A 119 -3.79 12.78 -9.33
C MET A 119 -3.88 14.29 -9.44
N GLU A 120 -3.32 14.88 -10.50
CA GLU A 120 -3.41 16.31 -10.74
C GLU A 120 -4.86 16.77 -10.98
N ASN A 121 -5.56 16.11 -11.87
CA ASN A 121 -6.98 16.33 -12.16
C ASN A 121 -7.65 15.04 -12.65
N PRO A 122 -8.41 14.32 -11.80
CA PRO A 122 -9.04 13.05 -12.18
C PRO A 122 -9.94 13.14 -13.42
N ARG A 123 -10.55 14.28 -13.65
CA ARG A 123 -11.46 14.51 -14.79
C ARG A 123 -10.72 14.58 -16.12
N SER A 124 -9.40 14.83 -16.12
CA SER A 124 -8.59 14.81 -17.33
C SER A 124 -8.43 13.41 -17.94
N THR A 125 -8.53 12.37 -17.09
CA THR A 125 -8.43 10.96 -17.51
C THR A 125 -9.77 10.23 -17.46
N THR A 126 -10.69 10.69 -16.60
CA THR A 126 -12.01 10.10 -16.38
C THR A 126 -13.04 11.23 -16.25
N PRO A 127 -13.71 11.65 -17.32
CA PRO A 127 -14.50 12.90 -17.36
C PRO A 127 -15.56 13.05 -16.26
N ASN A 128 -16.19 11.97 -15.85
CA ASN A 128 -17.24 11.98 -14.81
C ASN A 128 -16.72 11.61 -13.42
N SER A 129 -15.42 11.70 -13.18
CA SER A 129 -14.84 11.35 -11.88
C SER A 129 -15.31 12.28 -10.77
N ILE A 130 -15.75 11.69 -9.65
CA ILE A 130 -16.06 12.38 -8.40
C ILE A 130 -14.83 12.48 -7.48
N MET A 131 -13.72 11.84 -7.85
CA MET A 131 -12.48 11.91 -7.08
C MET A 131 -11.98 13.36 -6.99
N PRO A 132 -11.59 13.84 -5.80
CA PRO A 132 -10.97 15.16 -5.70
C PRO A 132 -9.58 15.18 -6.34
N PRO A 133 -9.10 16.31 -6.83
CA PRO A 133 -7.73 16.47 -7.34
C PRO A 133 -6.73 16.57 -6.17
N TYR A 134 -5.50 16.11 -6.42
CA TYR A 134 -4.37 16.14 -5.47
C TYR A 134 -3.14 16.86 -6.08
N PRO A 135 -3.28 18.11 -6.59
CA PRO A 135 -2.20 18.78 -7.32
C PRO A 135 -0.98 19.10 -6.43
N TRP A 136 -1.14 19.14 -5.12
CA TRP A 136 0.00 19.35 -4.20
C TRP A 136 1.02 18.23 -4.23
N LEU A 137 0.66 16.99 -4.61
CA LEU A 137 1.58 15.86 -4.75
C LEU A 137 2.67 16.10 -5.80
N LEU A 138 2.37 16.95 -6.82
CA LEU A 138 3.32 17.33 -7.85
C LEU A 138 4.27 18.46 -7.38
N ARG A 139 4.01 19.06 -6.23
CA ARG A 139 4.78 20.22 -5.72
C ARG A 139 5.50 19.91 -4.42
N LYS A 140 4.90 19.07 -3.57
CA LYS A 140 5.45 18.72 -2.27
C LYS A 140 6.64 17.79 -2.43
N SER A 141 7.76 18.18 -1.81
CA SER A 141 9.00 17.38 -1.86
C SER A 141 8.93 16.16 -0.95
N MET A 142 9.53 15.07 -1.43
CA MET A 142 9.70 13.82 -0.70
C MET A 142 10.72 13.94 0.42
N ASP A 143 10.42 13.35 1.55
CA ASP A 143 11.39 13.07 2.60
C ASP A 143 12.10 11.74 2.32
N PHE A 144 13.19 11.78 1.57
CA PHE A 144 14.00 10.59 1.30
C PHE A 144 14.84 10.17 2.50
N ASP A 145 15.26 11.11 3.33
CA ASP A 145 16.17 10.85 4.43
C ASP A 145 15.49 10.11 5.59
N GLY A 146 14.18 10.22 5.70
CA GLY A 146 13.35 9.44 6.61
C GLY A 146 13.12 7.98 6.20
N ILE A 147 13.39 7.59 4.95
CA ILE A 147 13.10 6.25 4.41
C ILE A 147 13.86 5.14 5.15
N PRO A 148 15.18 5.23 5.43
CA PRO A 148 15.89 4.19 6.16
C PRO A 148 15.27 3.87 7.53
N GLY A 149 14.77 4.89 8.24
CA GLY A 149 14.07 4.70 9.51
C GLY A 149 12.79 3.87 9.36
N LYS A 150 12.03 4.08 8.29
CA LYS A 150 10.81 3.32 7.97
C LYS A 150 11.13 1.86 7.63
N LEU A 151 12.15 1.62 6.80
CA LEU A 151 12.60 0.27 6.45
C LEU A 151 13.08 -0.50 7.69
N ASN A 152 13.83 0.17 8.57
CA ASN A 152 14.28 -0.43 9.83
C ASN A 152 13.10 -0.79 10.75
N ALA A 153 12.05 0.04 10.80
CA ALA A 153 10.84 -0.27 11.54
C ALA A 153 10.14 -1.51 10.98
N LEU A 154 9.97 -1.60 9.65
CA LEU A 154 9.38 -2.76 8.99
C LEU A 154 10.24 -4.02 9.17
N LYS A 155 11.57 -3.91 9.13
CA LYS A 155 12.50 -4.99 9.43
C LYS A 155 12.29 -5.55 10.83
N LYS A 156 12.13 -4.68 11.83
CA LYS A 156 11.82 -5.09 13.22
C LYS A 156 10.45 -5.80 13.34
N LEU A 157 9.53 -5.52 12.42
CA LEU A 157 8.23 -6.19 12.32
C LEU A 157 8.25 -7.48 11.47
N GLY A 158 9.44 -7.96 11.07
CA GLY A 158 9.62 -9.22 10.37
C GLY A 158 9.68 -9.13 8.85
N THR A 159 9.69 -7.92 8.25
CA THR A 159 9.95 -7.79 6.81
C THR A 159 11.43 -8.08 6.51
N PRO A 160 11.78 -8.93 5.53
CA PRO A 160 13.14 -9.43 5.33
C PRO A 160 14.06 -8.43 4.60
N TYR A 161 14.16 -7.20 5.10
CA TYR A 161 15.15 -6.23 4.62
C TYR A 161 16.52 -6.53 5.21
N SER A 162 17.56 -6.55 4.37
CA SER A 162 18.96 -6.59 4.81
C SER A 162 19.40 -5.24 5.39
N ASP A 163 20.49 -5.22 6.17
CA ASP A 163 21.04 -3.96 6.68
C ASP A 163 21.49 -3.04 5.54
N VAL A 164 22.06 -3.59 4.48
CA VAL A 164 22.50 -2.87 3.28
C VAL A 164 21.31 -2.19 2.57
N GLU A 165 20.17 -2.87 2.45
CA GLU A 165 18.96 -2.27 1.86
C GLU A 165 18.42 -1.13 2.72
N VAL A 166 18.46 -1.29 4.04
CA VAL A 166 18.05 -0.22 4.97
C VAL A 166 18.96 1.00 4.83
N GLU A 167 20.28 0.81 4.88
CA GLU A 167 21.26 1.89 4.78
C GLU A 167 21.20 2.63 3.44
N ASN A 168 21.04 1.89 2.35
CA ASN A 168 20.96 2.46 1.00
C ASN A 168 19.53 2.89 0.60
N GLY A 169 18.55 2.77 1.48
CA GLY A 169 17.14 3.00 1.18
C GLY A 169 16.84 4.37 0.57
N ALA A 170 17.46 5.43 1.09
CA ALA A 170 17.29 6.77 0.53
C ALA A 170 17.85 6.90 -0.90
N ALA A 171 19.02 6.33 -1.17
CA ALA A 171 19.64 6.38 -2.48
C ALA A 171 18.86 5.54 -3.51
N ALA A 172 18.41 4.35 -3.12
CA ALA A 172 17.58 3.48 -3.95
C ALA A 172 16.24 4.14 -4.31
N ALA A 173 15.58 4.77 -3.33
CA ALA A 173 14.34 5.51 -3.57
C ALA A 173 14.54 6.69 -4.54
N ARG A 174 15.62 7.46 -4.39
CA ARG A 174 15.93 8.56 -5.31
C ARG A 174 16.17 8.04 -6.74
N ALA A 175 16.90 6.94 -6.90
CA ALA A 175 17.16 6.35 -8.22
C ALA A 175 15.85 5.90 -8.89
N GLN A 176 14.96 5.25 -8.17
CA GLN A 176 13.65 4.83 -8.68
C GLN A 176 12.77 6.03 -9.03
N ALA A 177 12.75 7.08 -8.19
CA ALA A 177 11.99 8.31 -8.43
C ALA A 177 12.45 9.04 -9.71
N ILE A 178 13.77 9.12 -9.94
CA ILE A 178 14.35 9.67 -11.16
C ILE A 178 13.89 8.87 -12.39
N GLN A 179 13.85 7.55 -12.30
CA GLN A 179 13.41 6.71 -13.40
C GLN A 179 11.95 6.94 -13.76
N ILE A 180 11.06 7.01 -12.76
CA ILE A 180 9.64 7.30 -12.95
C ILE A 180 9.46 8.71 -13.54
N ALA A 181 10.14 9.72 -12.99
CA ALA A 181 10.07 11.09 -13.48
C ALA A 181 10.52 11.21 -14.95
N ARG A 182 11.60 10.52 -15.33
CA ARG A 182 12.06 10.43 -16.72
C ARG A 182 11.03 9.79 -17.63
N ASN A 183 10.42 8.68 -17.19
CA ASN A 183 9.36 8.02 -17.95
C ASN A 183 8.16 8.95 -18.17
N VAL A 184 7.72 9.66 -17.14
CA VAL A 184 6.63 10.64 -17.23
C VAL A 184 6.98 11.76 -18.24
N SER A 185 8.16 12.36 -18.15
CA SER A 185 8.57 13.45 -19.04
C SER A 185 8.76 12.98 -20.48
N ALA A 186 9.33 11.80 -20.71
CA ALA A 186 9.50 11.21 -22.04
C ALA A 186 8.16 10.95 -22.75
N ASN A 187 7.09 10.72 -21.98
CA ASN A 187 5.74 10.54 -22.52
C ASN A 187 4.90 11.82 -22.57
N GLY A 188 5.52 12.99 -22.50
CA GLY A 188 4.87 14.30 -22.61
C GLY A 188 4.19 14.80 -21.33
N GLY A 189 4.64 14.31 -20.17
CA GLY A 189 4.24 14.81 -18.86
C GLY A 189 5.16 15.92 -18.35
N PRO A 190 4.87 16.47 -17.15
CA PRO A 190 5.72 17.49 -16.54
C PRO A 190 7.11 16.95 -16.19
N SER A 191 8.12 17.83 -16.25
CA SER A 191 9.49 17.58 -15.76
C SER A 191 9.64 18.04 -14.31
N GLY A 192 10.74 17.65 -13.65
CA GLY A 192 11.06 18.10 -12.28
C GLY A 192 10.24 17.39 -11.21
N LEU A 193 9.85 16.15 -11.45
CA LEU A 193 9.07 15.34 -10.50
C LEU A 193 9.94 14.38 -9.68
N GLU A 194 11.24 14.31 -9.90
CA GLU A 194 12.18 13.36 -9.30
C GLU A 194 12.28 13.43 -7.78
N ASP A 195 11.93 14.58 -7.19
CA ASP A 195 11.89 14.79 -5.75
C ASP A 195 10.48 15.01 -5.19
N LYS A 196 9.43 14.73 -5.97
CA LYS A 196 8.04 14.99 -5.58
C LYS A 196 7.32 13.75 -5.05
N GLU A 197 6.38 13.97 -4.11
CA GLU A 197 5.58 12.88 -3.51
C GLU A 197 4.82 12.05 -4.56
N ILE A 198 4.48 12.64 -5.69
CA ILE A 198 3.75 11.94 -6.75
C ILE A 198 4.51 10.73 -7.30
N THR A 199 5.84 10.78 -7.41
CA THR A 199 6.64 9.65 -7.93
C THR A 199 6.59 8.45 -6.99
N ALA A 200 6.61 8.68 -5.68
CA ALA A 200 6.47 7.62 -4.69
C ALA A 200 5.06 7.00 -4.72
N LEU A 201 4.03 7.83 -4.82
CA LEU A 201 2.67 7.33 -4.96
C LEU A 201 2.50 6.50 -6.23
N VAL A 202 3.06 6.94 -7.36
CA VAL A 202 3.04 6.18 -8.63
C VAL A 202 3.77 4.85 -8.47
N ALA A 203 4.95 4.82 -7.84
CA ALA A 203 5.68 3.58 -7.56
C ALA A 203 4.82 2.58 -6.79
N TYR A 204 4.17 3.03 -5.72
CA TYR A 204 3.28 2.19 -4.92
C TYR A 204 2.08 1.68 -5.74
N LEU A 205 1.40 2.54 -6.50
CA LEU A 205 0.25 2.11 -7.31
C LEU A 205 0.65 1.11 -8.41
N GLN A 206 1.81 1.29 -9.03
CA GLN A 206 2.34 0.35 -10.02
C GLN A 206 2.74 -1.00 -9.41
N ARG A 207 3.01 -1.04 -8.12
CA ARG A 207 3.33 -2.27 -7.40
C ARG A 207 2.10 -3.15 -7.15
N LEU A 208 0.91 -2.56 -6.99
CA LEU A 208 -0.31 -3.27 -6.59
C LEU A 208 -0.71 -4.33 -7.63
N GLY A 209 -0.66 -5.60 -7.21
CA GLY A 209 -0.97 -6.77 -8.04
C GLY A 209 0.13 -7.17 -9.03
N ALA A 210 1.29 -6.50 -9.04
CA ALA A 210 2.38 -6.81 -9.98
C ALA A 210 3.01 -8.18 -9.71
N ASP A 211 3.09 -8.60 -8.46
CA ASP A 211 3.70 -9.88 -8.08
C ASP A 211 2.92 -11.10 -8.55
N LEU A 212 1.59 -11.00 -8.58
CA LEU A 212 0.75 -12.09 -9.13
C LEU A 212 0.92 -12.26 -10.62
N LYS A 213 1.16 -11.17 -11.36
CA LYS A 213 1.42 -11.25 -12.80
C LYS A 213 2.71 -12.00 -13.12
N LYS A 214 3.68 -11.97 -12.20
CA LYS A 214 4.93 -12.76 -12.32
C LYS A 214 4.72 -14.24 -12.08
N ALA A 215 3.70 -14.63 -11.31
CA ALA A 215 3.39 -16.03 -11.00
C ALA A 215 2.60 -16.75 -12.10
N GLY A 216 1.96 -16.01 -13.01
CA GLY A 216 1.09 -16.55 -14.08
C GLY A 216 1.69 -16.52 -15.48
N GLY A 217 2.99 -16.13 -15.63
CA GLY A 217 3.70 -16.06 -16.91
C GLY A 217 4.53 -17.30 -17.24
#